data_95c7180b2e25a89b074af9dee74ad4cc
#
_entry.id   95c7180b2e25a89b074af9dee74ad4cc
#
_cell.length_a   1.000
_cell.length_b   1.000
_cell.length_c   1.000
_cell.angle_alpha   90.00
_cell.angle_beta   90.00
_cell.angle_gamma   90.00
#
_symmetry.space_group_name_H-M   'P 1'
#
loop_
_entity.id
_entity.type
_entity.pdbx_description
1 polymer ?
#
loop_
_entity_poly.entity_id
_entity_poly.type
_entity_poly.pdbx_seq_one_letter_code
_entity_poly.pdbx_strand_id
1 'polypeptide(L)'
;MKKPNKKAVALEYKKDLMKSPRVLAKGVNSYADQIVAVASKKSIPVITNAILAENLTQLELEEEIPEELFMSVATVLSWAFWLKGKMP
;
A
#
# COMPACT_ATOMS: atom_id res chain seq x y z
N MET A 1 -14.25 -0.29 -25.10
CA MET A 1 -13.16 0.23 -24.24
C MET A 1 -13.05 -0.58 -22.96
N LYS A 2 -11.88 -1.00 -22.64
CA LYS A 2 -11.65 -1.70 -21.37
C LYS A 2 -11.60 -0.69 -20.23
N LYS A 3 -12.30 -0.99 -19.13
CA LYS A 3 -12.18 -0.22 -17.92
C LYS A 3 -10.76 -0.41 -17.36
N PRO A 4 -10.14 0.65 -16.82
CA PRO A 4 -8.84 0.47 -16.16
C PRO A 4 -8.99 -0.50 -14.99
N ASN A 5 -7.99 -1.36 -14.81
CA ASN A 5 -7.97 -2.30 -13.71
C ASN A 5 -7.77 -1.54 -12.39
N LYS A 6 -8.58 -1.86 -11.39
CA LYS A 6 -8.32 -1.42 -10.03
C LYS A 6 -7.17 -2.22 -9.47
N LYS A 7 -6.25 -1.56 -8.80
CA LYS A 7 -5.12 -2.22 -8.16
C LYS A 7 -4.98 -1.71 -6.73
N ALA A 8 -4.70 -2.63 -5.82
CA ALA A 8 -4.45 -2.27 -4.44
C ALA A 8 -3.26 -3.07 -3.92
N VAL A 9 -2.47 -2.43 -3.08
CA VAL A 9 -1.31 -3.05 -2.45
C VAL A 9 -1.33 -2.67 -0.98
N ALA A 10 -1.19 -3.66 -0.11
CA ALA A 10 -1.01 -3.43 1.30
C ALA A 10 0.48 -3.52 1.61
N LEU A 11 0.97 -2.52 2.34
CA LEU A 11 2.37 -2.47 2.76
C LEU A 11 2.45 -2.68 4.26
N GLU A 12 3.49 -3.38 4.68
CA GLU A 12 3.83 -3.51 6.09
C GLU A 12 5.12 -2.78 6.38
N TYR A 13 5.11 -1.95 7.41
CA TYR A 13 6.33 -1.31 7.88
C TYR A 13 6.27 -1.14 9.39
N LYS A 14 7.27 -1.70 10.06
CA LYS A 14 7.46 -1.54 11.50
C LYS A 14 8.78 -0.81 11.72
N LYS A 15 8.70 0.44 12.12
CA LYS A 15 9.82 1.38 12.20
C LYS A 15 11.06 0.82 12.88
N ASP A 16 10.88 0.12 14.02
CA ASP A 16 12.00 -0.36 14.82
C ASP A 16 12.44 -1.79 14.48
N LEU A 17 11.70 -2.48 13.63
CA LEU A 17 11.92 -3.89 13.33
C LEU A 17 12.29 -4.16 11.87
N MET A 18 11.99 -3.24 10.98
CA MET A 18 12.17 -3.45 9.55
C MET A 18 12.98 -2.31 8.94
N LYS A 19 13.95 -2.66 8.11
CA LYS A 19 14.77 -1.67 7.40
C LYS A 19 14.00 -0.98 6.28
N SER A 20 13.07 -1.70 5.67
CA SER A 20 12.24 -1.17 4.59
C SER A 20 10.87 -1.78 4.65
N PRO A 21 9.85 -1.11 4.07
CA PRO A 21 8.54 -1.70 3.93
C PRO A 21 8.55 -2.92 3.02
N ARG A 22 7.56 -3.78 3.18
CA ARG A 22 7.38 -4.98 2.34
C ARG A 22 5.96 -5.03 1.82
N VAL A 23 5.79 -5.71 0.69
CA VAL A 23 4.47 -5.97 0.12
C VAL A 23 3.80 -7.10 0.92
N LEU A 24 2.74 -6.77 1.62
CA LEU A 24 2.00 -7.73 2.45
C LEU A 24 0.90 -8.42 1.65
N ALA A 25 0.21 -7.67 0.80
CA ALA A 25 -0.86 -8.18 -0.04
C ALA A 25 -0.97 -7.34 -1.29
N LYS A 26 -1.45 -7.94 -2.36
CA LYS A 26 -1.71 -7.21 -3.60
C LYS A 26 -2.88 -7.85 -4.31
N GLY A 27 -3.60 -7.06 -5.09
CA GLY A 27 -4.75 -7.56 -5.82
C GLY A 27 -5.21 -6.61 -6.90
N VAL A 28 -5.97 -7.16 -7.84
CA VAL A 28 -6.52 -6.44 -8.98
C VAL A 28 -8.03 -6.67 -8.98
N ASN A 29 -8.78 -5.64 -9.37
CA ASN A 29 -10.25 -5.67 -9.49
C ASN A 29 -10.94 -6.10 -8.19
N SER A 30 -11.64 -7.24 -8.17
CA SER A 30 -12.36 -7.69 -6.97
C SER A 30 -11.44 -7.94 -5.78
N TYR A 31 -10.22 -8.43 -6.03
CA TYR A 31 -9.23 -8.59 -4.96
C TYR A 31 -8.76 -7.25 -4.42
N ALA A 32 -8.62 -6.25 -5.29
CA ALA A 32 -8.29 -4.89 -4.85
C ALA A 32 -9.40 -4.36 -3.93
N ASP A 33 -10.65 -4.55 -4.31
CA ASP A 33 -11.80 -4.14 -3.49
C ASP A 33 -11.79 -4.84 -2.11
N GLN A 34 -11.43 -6.12 -2.07
CA GLN A 34 -11.34 -6.87 -0.82
C GLN A 34 -10.23 -6.32 0.08
N ILE A 35 -9.07 -6.00 -0.49
CA ILE A 35 -7.97 -5.42 0.28
C ILE A 35 -8.39 -4.11 0.91
N VAL A 36 -9.02 -3.24 0.15
CA VAL A 36 -9.50 -1.94 0.65
C VAL A 36 -10.57 -2.14 1.72
N ALA A 37 -11.49 -3.09 1.54
CA ALA A 37 -12.53 -3.36 2.52
C ALA A 37 -11.96 -3.85 3.85
N VAL A 38 -10.98 -4.74 3.80
CA VAL A 38 -10.31 -5.23 5.02
C VAL A 38 -9.56 -4.10 5.71
N ALA A 39 -8.85 -3.26 4.94
CA ALA A 39 -8.15 -2.12 5.50
C ALA A 39 -9.11 -1.18 6.21
N SER A 40 -10.24 -0.90 5.60
CA SER A 40 -11.27 -0.05 6.19
C SER A 40 -11.79 -0.62 7.51
N LYS A 41 -12.07 -1.92 7.55
CA LYS A 41 -12.54 -2.59 8.78
C LYS A 41 -11.53 -2.52 9.91
N LYS A 42 -10.24 -2.56 9.57
CA LYS A 42 -9.16 -2.53 10.57
C LYS A 42 -8.66 -1.13 10.86
N SER A 43 -9.30 -0.12 10.32
CA SER A 43 -8.88 1.29 10.46
C SER A 43 -7.46 1.54 9.98
N ILE A 44 -7.06 0.82 8.94
CA ILE A 44 -5.77 1.04 8.28
C ILE A 44 -5.97 2.15 7.24
N PRO A 45 -5.14 3.19 7.25
CA PRO A 45 -5.26 4.27 6.26
C PRO A 45 -5.13 3.75 4.82
N VAL A 46 -5.98 4.25 3.94
CA VAL A 46 -5.94 3.92 2.51
C VAL A 46 -5.63 5.19 1.74
N ILE A 47 -4.58 5.14 0.94
CA ILE A 47 -4.11 6.28 0.17
C ILE A 47 -4.21 5.93 -1.31
N THR A 48 -4.82 6.81 -2.08
CA THR A 48 -5.01 6.61 -3.51
C THR A 48 -3.80 7.13 -4.28
N ASN A 49 -3.11 6.24 -4.97
CA ASN A 49 -2.01 6.58 -5.87
C ASN A 49 -1.89 5.49 -6.93
N ALA A 50 -2.55 5.71 -8.06
CA ALA A 50 -2.66 4.69 -9.10
C ALA A 50 -1.30 4.31 -9.69
N ILE A 51 -0.42 5.27 -9.89
CA ILE A 51 0.90 5.01 -10.48
C ILE A 51 1.74 4.15 -9.55
N LEU A 52 1.78 4.51 -8.28
CA LEU A 52 2.53 3.75 -7.29
C LEU A 52 1.94 2.35 -7.10
N ALA A 53 0.63 2.24 -7.03
CA ALA A 53 -0.03 0.94 -6.91
C ALA A 53 0.34 0.02 -8.07
N GLU A 54 0.35 0.53 -9.29
CA GLU A 54 0.74 -0.25 -10.45
C GLU A 54 2.18 -0.75 -10.34
N ASN A 55 3.10 0.11 -9.94
CA ASN A 55 4.49 -0.28 -9.76
C ASN A 55 4.64 -1.33 -8.66
N LEU A 56 3.93 -1.16 -7.55
CA LEU A 56 4.03 -2.08 -6.42
C LEU A 56 3.41 -3.45 -6.72
N THR A 57 2.38 -3.53 -7.56
CA THR A 57 1.80 -4.83 -7.90
C THR A 57 2.76 -5.73 -8.67
N GLN A 58 3.81 -5.18 -9.23
CA GLN A 58 4.83 -5.97 -9.94
C GLN A 58 5.81 -6.66 -9.00
N LEU A 59 5.82 -6.27 -7.73
CA LEU A 59 6.69 -6.90 -6.73
C LEU A 59 6.06 -8.19 -6.21
N GLU A 60 6.90 -9.11 -5.77
CA GLU A 60 6.43 -10.34 -5.13
C GLU A 60 5.94 -10.06 -3.70
N LEU A 61 5.09 -10.94 -3.20
CA LEU A 61 4.68 -10.87 -1.79
C LEU A 61 5.92 -10.99 -0.90
N GLU A 62 5.94 -10.21 0.16
CA GLU A 62 7.03 -10.12 1.13
C GLU A 62 8.32 -9.53 0.58
N GLU A 63 8.34 -9.13 -0.68
CA GLU A 63 9.49 -8.47 -1.26
C GLU A 63 9.68 -7.09 -0.64
N GLU A 64 10.93 -6.74 -0.35
CA GLU A 64 11.28 -5.41 0.11
C GLU A 64 11.12 -4.41 -1.03
N ILE A 65 10.72 -3.20 -0.69
CA ILE A 65 10.53 -2.14 -1.68
C ILE A 65 11.88 -1.76 -2.29
N PRO A 66 12.01 -1.77 -3.62
CA PRO A 66 13.27 -1.36 -4.26
C PRO A 66 13.52 0.14 -4.11
N GLU A 67 14.79 0.50 -4.18
CA GLU A 67 15.25 1.86 -3.95
C GLU A 67 14.54 2.89 -4.83
N GLU A 68 14.23 2.54 -6.07
CA GLU A 68 13.55 3.44 -7.01
C GLU A 68 12.19 3.91 -6.51
N LEU A 69 11.57 3.16 -5.62
CA LEU A 69 10.25 3.49 -5.10
C LEU A 69 10.29 4.07 -3.68
N PHE A 70 11.47 4.21 -3.08
CA PHE A 70 11.59 4.66 -1.68
C PHE A 70 10.91 6.00 -1.42
N MET A 71 11.14 6.99 -2.28
CA MET A 71 10.57 8.32 -2.06
C MET A 71 9.04 8.30 -2.10
N SER A 72 8.49 7.62 -3.09
CA SER A 72 7.04 7.53 -3.25
C SER A 72 6.40 6.78 -2.08
N VAL A 73 7.00 5.67 -1.66
CA VAL A 73 6.49 4.88 -0.54
C VAL A 73 6.65 5.65 0.77
N ALA A 74 7.77 6.33 0.97
CA ALA A 74 7.98 7.14 2.18
C ALA A 74 6.92 8.23 2.30
N THR A 75 6.56 8.86 1.20
CA THR A 75 5.51 9.87 1.19
C THR A 75 4.17 9.28 1.63
N VAL A 76 3.80 8.13 1.07
CA VAL A 76 2.56 7.44 1.44
C VAL A 76 2.57 7.06 2.92
N LEU A 77 3.67 6.50 3.41
CA LEU A 77 3.78 6.11 4.82
C LEU A 77 3.70 7.31 5.75
N SER A 78 4.30 8.43 5.36
CA SER A 78 4.20 9.67 6.14
C SER A 78 2.75 10.12 6.27
N TRP A 79 1.99 10.09 5.19
CA TRP A 79 0.57 10.42 5.22
C TRP A 79 -0.21 9.43 6.08
N ALA A 80 0.09 8.13 5.98
CA ALA A 80 -0.58 7.11 6.76
C ALA A 80 -0.34 7.30 8.27
N PHE A 81 0.89 7.57 8.67
CA PHE A 81 1.22 7.84 10.07
C PHE A 81 0.52 9.10 10.57
N TRP A 82 0.49 10.14 9.74
CA TRP A 82 -0.19 11.39 10.10
C TRP A 82 -1.68 11.16 10.30
N LEU A 83 -2.33 10.45 9.37
CA LEU A 83 -3.76 10.14 9.46
C LEU A 83 -4.05 9.31 10.71
N LYS A 84 -3.23 8.31 10.98
CA LYS A 84 -3.41 7.45 12.16
C LYS A 84 -3.26 8.23 13.46
N GLY A 85 -2.35 9.18 13.50
CA GLY A 85 -2.18 10.05 14.65
C GLY A 85 -3.33 11.04 14.86
N LYS A 86 -4.14 11.29 13.83
CA LYS A 86 -5.32 12.16 13.92
C LYS A 86 -6.58 11.41 14.34
N MET A 87 -6.57 10.09 14.24
CA MET A 87 -7.74 9.28 14.62
C MET A 87 -7.81 9.16 16.13
N PRO A 88 -8.99 9.37 16.72
CA PRO A 88 -9.16 9.16 18.16
C PRO A 88 -8.99 7.70 18.56
#